data_69087b447af33bfba6d0ca7b5249d110
#
_entry.id   69087b447af33bfba6d0ca7b5249d110
#
_cell.length_a   1.000
_cell.length_b   1.000
_cell.length_c   1.000
_cell.angle_alpha   90.00
_cell.angle_beta   90.00
_cell.angle_gamma   90.00
#
_symmetry.space_group_name_H-M   'P 1'
#
loop_
_entity.id
_entity.type
_entity.pdbx_description
1 polymer ?
#
loop_
_entity_poly.entity_id
_entity_poly.type
_entity_poly.pdbx_seq_one_letter_code
_entity_poly.pdbx_strand_id
1 'polypeptide(L)'
;APDTFLGGRLQNIRELIDSGRLGRITGGGAWFVGHGHEFHHPAPAFFYQPGAGPLYDMGPYYVTALLSLLGPVKRVCAMATKAGETRTVPSGPSKGQVLPVDVDTHINAILEFVCGAQVTLTCSFDVWDSELPRMEIYGTEGTVLIDEKDPISGPNLFGGDTLMRTPDQYRWADAERRPENVNAPWPVVPNSHPYNSVSHAENPRGIGLVDLVYALEEGRKPRASGEMALHSLEVMECILKSAHEHVFCEPTTTFEQPKPLDWQ
;
A
#
# COMPACT_ATOMS: atom_id res chain seq x y z
N ALA A 1 8.64 1.76 11.50
CA ALA A 1 7.45 2.46 11.07
C ALA A 1 7.49 2.60 9.55
N PRO A 2 6.34 2.55 8.87
CA PRO A 2 5.02 2.52 9.49
C PRO A 2 4.64 1.13 10.02
N ASP A 3 3.77 1.09 11.03
CA ASP A 3 3.24 -0.14 11.64
C ASP A 3 1.82 -0.48 11.16
N THR A 4 1.30 0.25 10.17
CA THR A 4 -0.08 0.13 9.69
C THR A 4 -0.41 -1.25 9.10
N PHE A 5 0.60 -1.98 8.63
CA PHE A 5 0.42 -3.37 8.19
C PHE A 5 0.01 -4.33 9.32
N LEU A 6 0.16 -3.92 10.59
CA LEU A 6 -0.34 -4.65 11.76
C LEU A 6 -1.83 -4.38 12.03
N GLY A 7 -2.46 -3.46 11.31
CA GLY A 7 -3.89 -3.22 11.38
C GLY A 7 -4.71 -4.41 10.92
N GLY A 8 -5.93 -4.54 11.49
CA GLY A 8 -6.78 -5.72 11.34
C GLY A 8 -7.05 -6.12 9.90
N ARG A 9 -7.26 -5.17 8.99
CA ARG A 9 -7.49 -5.47 7.57
C ARG A 9 -6.30 -6.21 6.94
N LEU A 10 -5.08 -5.70 7.10
CA LEU A 10 -3.90 -6.31 6.50
C LEU A 10 -3.56 -7.64 7.16
N GLN A 11 -3.81 -7.78 8.47
CA GLN A 11 -3.70 -9.06 9.17
C GLN A 11 -4.73 -10.08 8.67
N ASN A 12 -5.97 -9.65 8.41
CA ASN A 12 -7.00 -10.51 7.83
C ASN A 12 -6.62 -10.97 6.40
N ILE A 13 -6.09 -10.07 5.57
CA ILE A 13 -5.59 -10.43 4.23
C ILE A 13 -4.42 -11.40 4.33
N ARG A 14 -3.51 -11.18 5.28
CA ARG A 14 -2.40 -12.09 5.53
C ARG A 14 -2.88 -13.49 5.92
N GLU A 15 -3.89 -13.60 6.77
CA GLU A 15 -4.52 -14.89 7.12
C GLU A 15 -5.13 -15.58 5.91
N LEU A 16 -5.79 -14.83 5.01
CA LEU A 16 -6.32 -15.39 3.75
C LEU A 16 -5.22 -15.96 2.85
N ILE A 17 -4.06 -15.31 2.82
CA ILE A 17 -2.89 -15.80 2.07
C ILE A 17 -2.31 -17.05 2.74
N ASP A 18 -2.00 -16.98 4.03
CA ASP A 18 -1.33 -18.05 4.77
C ASP A 18 -2.19 -19.31 4.91
N SER A 19 -3.52 -19.17 4.98
CA SER A 19 -4.48 -20.29 4.97
C SER A 19 -4.68 -20.92 3.59
N GLY A 20 -4.10 -20.35 2.54
CA GLY A 20 -4.24 -20.83 1.15
C GLY A 20 -5.59 -20.50 0.50
N ARG A 21 -6.46 -19.71 1.12
CA ARG A 21 -7.76 -19.34 0.56
C ARG A 21 -7.68 -18.57 -0.76
N LEU A 22 -6.56 -17.89 -1.01
CA LEU A 22 -6.29 -17.23 -2.28
C LEU A 22 -5.53 -18.12 -3.27
N GLY A 23 -5.12 -19.32 -2.87
CA GLY A 23 -4.21 -20.16 -3.65
C GLY A 23 -2.81 -19.53 -3.75
N ARG A 24 -2.10 -19.79 -4.85
CA ARG A 24 -0.81 -19.16 -5.11
C ARG A 24 -1.01 -17.70 -5.54
N ILE A 25 -0.34 -16.77 -4.87
CA ILE A 25 -0.41 -15.37 -5.27
C ILE A 25 0.39 -15.16 -6.57
N THR A 26 -0.25 -14.55 -7.54
CA THR A 26 0.30 -14.30 -8.87
C THR A 26 0.68 -12.84 -9.08
N GLY A 27 -0.01 -11.91 -8.39
CA GLY A 27 0.25 -10.50 -8.56
C GLY A 27 -0.71 -9.63 -7.78
N GLY A 28 -0.79 -8.37 -8.19
CA GLY A 28 -1.65 -7.38 -7.58
C GLY A 28 -1.42 -5.98 -8.11
N GLY A 29 -2.04 -5.02 -7.47
CA GLY A 29 -1.81 -3.61 -7.69
C GLY A 29 -1.99 -2.82 -6.40
N ALA A 30 -1.30 -1.70 -6.30
CA ALA A 30 -1.38 -0.79 -5.17
C ALA A 30 -1.29 0.66 -5.68
N TRP A 31 -2.23 1.50 -5.27
CA TRP A 31 -2.37 2.84 -5.82
C TRP A 31 -2.56 3.87 -4.71
N PHE A 32 -1.56 4.73 -4.55
CA PHE A 32 -1.70 5.98 -3.84
C PHE A 32 -1.72 7.12 -4.86
N VAL A 33 -2.90 7.61 -5.16
CA VAL A 33 -3.10 8.66 -6.16
C VAL A 33 -3.98 9.77 -5.62
N GLY A 34 -3.58 11.01 -5.89
CA GLY A 34 -4.29 12.22 -5.47
C GLY A 34 -3.64 13.45 -6.08
N HIS A 35 -4.18 14.64 -5.77
CA HIS A 35 -3.68 15.88 -6.36
C HIS A 35 -2.82 16.71 -5.41
N GLY A 36 -2.00 16.04 -4.59
CA GLY A 36 -1.02 16.69 -3.72
C GLY A 36 -1.60 17.27 -2.42
N HIS A 37 -0.71 17.77 -1.58
CA HIS A 37 -1.03 18.23 -0.23
C HIS A 37 -1.23 19.75 -0.13
N GLU A 38 -1.00 20.51 -1.20
CA GLU A 38 -1.17 21.97 -1.22
C GLU A 38 -2.62 22.43 -0.99
N PHE A 39 -3.59 21.52 -1.13
CA PHE A 39 -5.01 21.80 -0.91
C PHE A 39 -5.42 21.85 0.56
N HIS A 40 -4.69 21.15 1.43
CA HIS A 40 -5.10 20.97 2.83
C HIS A 40 -3.98 21.10 3.85
N HIS A 41 -2.71 20.96 3.46
CA HIS A 41 -1.60 21.06 4.39
C HIS A 41 -1.19 22.53 4.62
N PRO A 42 -1.00 22.99 5.87
CA PRO A 42 -0.68 24.39 6.15
C PRO A 42 0.70 24.83 5.65
N ALA A 43 1.64 23.91 5.46
CA ALA A 43 3.00 24.16 4.98
C ALA A 43 3.40 23.09 3.95
N PRO A 44 2.86 23.12 2.71
CA PRO A 44 2.99 21.99 1.76
C PRO A 44 4.34 21.94 1.03
N ALA A 45 5.20 22.95 1.15
CA ALA A 45 6.42 23.06 0.36
C ALA A 45 7.37 21.84 0.48
N PHE A 46 7.48 21.24 1.66
CA PHE A 46 8.41 20.14 1.89
C PHE A 46 8.05 18.86 1.11
N PHE A 47 6.77 18.67 0.72
CA PHE A 47 6.36 17.51 -0.08
C PHE A 47 6.94 17.50 -1.49
N TYR A 48 7.46 18.63 -1.95
CA TYR A 48 7.99 18.81 -3.31
C TYR A 48 9.51 18.98 -3.36
N GLN A 49 10.19 18.82 -2.22
CA GLN A 49 11.65 18.95 -2.09
C GLN A 49 12.36 17.59 -2.20
N PRO A 50 13.68 17.56 -2.54
CA PRO A 50 14.45 16.33 -2.57
C PRO A 50 14.33 15.51 -1.27
N GLY A 51 14.08 14.21 -1.42
CA GLY A 51 13.78 13.30 -0.32
C GLY A 51 12.31 13.22 0.09
N ALA A 52 11.42 13.88 -0.66
CA ALA A 52 9.97 13.83 -0.47
C ALA A 52 9.27 13.28 -1.73
N GLY A 53 8.10 13.81 -2.07
CA GLY A 53 7.26 13.31 -3.17
C GLY A 53 6.34 12.18 -2.76
N PRO A 54 5.42 11.76 -3.66
CA PRO A 54 4.39 10.78 -3.33
C PRO A 54 4.97 9.42 -2.93
N LEU A 55 6.15 9.05 -3.45
CA LEU A 55 6.78 7.77 -3.13
C LEU A 55 7.32 7.73 -1.69
N TYR A 56 8.00 8.78 -1.22
CA TYR A 56 8.51 8.80 0.14
C TYR A 56 7.47 9.21 1.19
N ASP A 57 6.42 9.91 0.78
CA ASP A 57 5.32 10.26 1.68
C ASP A 57 4.46 9.03 2.02
N MET A 58 3.92 8.36 1.01
CA MET A 58 2.95 7.29 1.20
C MET A 58 3.47 5.90 0.77
N GLY A 59 4.51 5.85 -0.05
CA GLY A 59 5.14 4.58 -0.42
C GLY A 59 5.53 3.70 0.76
N PRO A 60 6.05 4.23 1.90
CA PRO A 60 6.35 3.40 3.06
C PRO A 60 5.16 2.58 3.55
N TYR A 61 3.94 3.12 3.53
CA TYR A 61 2.73 2.40 3.94
C TYR A 61 2.37 1.27 2.98
N TYR A 62 2.44 1.53 1.67
CA TYR A 62 2.08 0.56 0.63
C TYR A 62 3.15 -0.51 0.46
N VAL A 63 4.41 -0.11 0.44
CA VAL A 63 5.54 -1.05 0.32
C VAL A 63 5.60 -1.96 1.53
N THR A 64 5.52 -1.44 2.78
CA THR A 64 5.53 -2.31 3.96
C THR A 64 4.30 -3.22 4.05
N ALA A 65 3.12 -2.76 3.60
CA ALA A 65 1.95 -3.61 3.47
C ALA A 65 2.22 -4.79 2.50
N LEU A 66 2.73 -4.50 1.30
CA LEU A 66 3.07 -5.53 0.32
C LEU A 66 4.18 -6.47 0.83
N LEU A 67 5.21 -5.94 1.50
CA LEU A 67 6.28 -6.75 2.10
C LEU A 67 5.74 -7.67 3.19
N SER A 68 4.81 -7.19 4.02
CA SER A 68 4.18 -8.01 5.05
C SER A 68 3.33 -9.15 4.48
N LEU A 69 2.70 -8.92 3.33
CA LEU A 69 1.83 -9.90 2.66
C LEU A 69 2.60 -10.90 1.78
N LEU A 70 3.63 -10.43 1.06
CA LEU A 70 4.26 -11.18 -0.03
C LEU A 70 5.75 -11.51 0.22
N GLY A 71 6.35 -10.98 1.28
CA GLY A 71 7.77 -11.13 1.55
C GLY A 71 8.67 -10.15 0.79
N PRO A 72 9.97 -10.43 0.65
CA PRO A 72 10.93 -9.51 0.03
C PRO A 72 10.70 -9.29 -1.46
N VAL A 73 11.00 -8.08 -1.92
CA VAL A 73 11.08 -7.74 -3.35
C VAL A 73 12.41 -8.25 -3.91
N LYS A 74 12.34 -8.89 -5.07
CA LYS A 74 13.50 -9.40 -5.80
C LYS A 74 14.10 -8.36 -6.74
N ARG A 75 13.23 -7.66 -7.50
CA ARG A 75 13.64 -6.60 -8.42
C ARG A 75 12.48 -5.68 -8.76
N VAL A 76 12.81 -4.49 -9.28
CA VAL A 76 11.84 -3.49 -9.71
C VAL A 76 12.17 -2.95 -11.09
N CYS A 77 11.15 -2.48 -11.83
CA CYS A 77 11.30 -1.56 -12.93
C CYS A 77 10.28 -0.43 -12.80
N ALA A 78 10.65 0.79 -13.22
CA ALA A 78 9.81 1.95 -12.99
C ALA A 78 9.98 3.04 -14.05
N MET A 79 8.97 3.92 -14.11
CA MET A 79 9.01 5.20 -14.82
C MET A 79 8.50 6.28 -13.87
N ALA A 80 9.06 7.48 -13.97
CA ALA A 80 8.68 8.61 -13.16
C ALA A 80 8.65 9.90 -14.00
N THR A 81 7.83 10.84 -13.56
CA THR A 81 7.70 12.17 -14.17
C THR A 81 7.13 13.16 -13.17
N LYS A 82 7.13 14.43 -13.55
CA LYS A 82 6.42 15.49 -12.82
C LYS A 82 5.51 16.28 -13.76
N ALA A 83 4.32 16.68 -13.28
CA ALA A 83 3.35 17.41 -14.10
C ALA A 83 3.77 18.85 -14.41
N GLY A 84 4.67 19.42 -13.61
CA GLY A 84 5.17 20.79 -13.83
C GLY A 84 6.29 21.15 -12.87
N GLU A 85 6.98 22.25 -13.19
CA GLU A 85 8.09 22.77 -12.39
C GLU A 85 7.64 23.49 -11.12
N THR A 86 6.36 23.82 -11.01
CA THR A 86 5.81 24.51 -9.87
C THR A 86 4.38 24.08 -9.55
N ARG A 87 3.98 24.27 -8.28
CA ARG A 87 2.62 24.16 -7.77
C ARG A 87 2.18 25.44 -7.12
N THR A 88 0.90 25.80 -7.25
CA THR A 88 0.33 26.98 -6.58
C THR A 88 -0.61 26.52 -5.47
N VAL A 89 -0.39 27.02 -4.25
CA VAL A 89 -1.25 26.72 -3.09
C VAL A 89 -2.62 27.35 -3.29
N PRO A 90 -3.73 26.58 -3.38
CA PRO A 90 -5.05 27.11 -3.71
C PRO A 90 -5.82 27.66 -2.51
N SER A 91 -5.44 27.28 -1.28
CA SER A 91 -6.21 27.57 -0.07
C SER A 91 -5.32 27.78 1.18
N GLY A 92 -5.95 28.14 2.29
CA GLY A 92 -5.28 28.29 3.58
C GLY A 92 -4.38 29.52 3.71
N PRO A 93 -3.52 29.56 4.75
CA PRO A 93 -2.66 30.72 5.04
C PRO A 93 -1.65 31.04 3.94
N SER A 94 -1.23 30.04 3.18
CA SER A 94 -0.23 30.16 2.10
C SER A 94 -0.85 30.29 0.71
N LYS A 95 -2.15 30.59 0.61
CA LYS A 95 -2.86 30.74 -0.67
C LYS A 95 -2.13 31.69 -1.62
N GLY A 96 -1.94 31.24 -2.86
CA GLY A 96 -1.24 31.96 -3.92
C GLY A 96 0.27 31.81 -3.91
N GLN A 97 0.85 31.15 -2.89
CA GLN A 97 2.28 30.82 -2.90
C GLN A 97 2.58 29.85 -4.04
N VAL A 98 3.62 30.13 -4.79
CA VAL A 98 4.15 29.24 -5.83
C VAL A 98 5.28 28.41 -5.20
N LEU A 99 5.16 27.09 -5.29
CA LEU A 99 6.12 26.14 -4.74
C LEU A 99 6.95 25.53 -5.90
N PRO A 100 8.28 25.50 -5.83
CA PRO A 100 9.08 24.71 -6.77
C PRO A 100 8.82 23.22 -6.57
N VAL A 101 8.91 22.44 -7.65
CA VAL A 101 8.78 20.99 -7.65
C VAL A 101 10.11 20.38 -8.09
N ASP A 102 10.86 19.88 -7.12
CA ASP A 102 12.22 19.35 -7.31
C ASP A 102 12.26 17.81 -7.28
N VAL A 103 11.09 17.15 -7.28
CA VAL A 103 10.94 15.69 -7.23
C VAL A 103 9.95 15.21 -8.28
N ASP A 104 10.00 13.91 -8.60
CA ASP A 104 8.95 13.28 -9.39
C ASP A 104 7.64 13.24 -8.62
N THR A 105 6.55 13.60 -9.29
CA THR A 105 5.21 13.65 -8.68
C THR A 105 4.27 12.58 -9.20
N HIS A 106 4.70 11.78 -10.18
CA HIS A 106 3.97 10.64 -10.70
C HIS A 106 4.94 9.48 -11.00
N ILE A 107 4.81 8.39 -10.26
CA ILE A 107 5.68 7.22 -10.33
C ILE A 107 4.85 5.98 -10.55
N ASN A 108 5.21 5.18 -11.56
CA ASN A 108 4.67 3.85 -11.83
C ASN A 108 5.80 2.83 -11.76
N ALA A 109 5.60 1.78 -10.96
CA ALA A 109 6.58 0.70 -10.79
C ALA A 109 5.93 -0.67 -10.91
N ILE A 110 6.73 -1.66 -11.31
CA ILE A 110 6.41 -3.09 -11.20
C ILE A 110 7.42 -3.71 -10.23
N LEU A 111 6.91 -4.33 -9.18
CA LEU A 111 7.67 -5.02 -8.15
C LEU A 111 7.55 -6.53 -8.39
N GLU A 112 8.65 -7.23 -8.61
CA GLU A 112 8.70 -8.69 -8.60
C GLU A 112 9.15 -9.14 -7.21
N PHE A 113 8.32 -9.95 -6.55
CA PHE A 113 8.60 -10.52 -5.24
C PHE A 113 9.36 -11.85 -5.35
N VAL A 114 10.09 -12.23 -4.31
CA VAL A 114 10.80 -13.52 -4.26
C VAL A 114 9.83 -14.70 -4.40
N CYS A 115 8.60 -14.60 -3.92
CA CYS A 115 7.55 -15.61 -4.11
C CYS A 115 7.04 -15.72 -5.56
N GLY A 116 7.49 -14.84 -6.47
CA GLY A 116 7.11 -14.82 -7.89
C GLY A 116 5.91 -13.96 -8.21
N ALA A 117 5.26 -13.34 -7.23
CA ALA A 117 4.18 -12.39 -7.47
C ALA A 117 4.71 -11.10 -8.11
N GLN A 118 3.91 -10.50 -9.00
CA GLN A 118 4.21 -9.23 -9.66
C GLN A 118 3.14 -8.20 -9.29
N VAL A 119 3.55 -7.08 -8.72
CA VAL A 119 2.64 -6.04 -8.25
C VAL A 119 2.95 -4.71 -8.92
N THR A 120 1.92 -4.07 -9.48
CA THR A 120 2.02 -2.68 -9.95
C THR A 120 1.83 -1.74 -8.77
N LEU A 121 2.76 -0.79 -8.60
CA LEU A 121 2.66 0.29 -7.61
C LEU A 121 2.61 1.63 -8.32
N THR A 122 1.58 2.44 -8.04
CA THR A 122 1.50 3.83 -8.48
C THR A 122 1.47 4.75 -7.28
N CYS A 123 2.38 5.74 -7.26
CA CYS A 123 2.37 6.83 -6.30
C CYS A 123 2.31 8.15 -7.06
N SER A 124 1.27 8.97 -6.81
CA SER A 124 1.06 10.19 -7.58
C SER A 124 0.44 11.32 -6.77
N PHE A 125 0.96 12.54 -7.00
CA PHE A 125 0.33 13.81 -6.60
C PHE A 125 -0.30 14.55 -7.79
N ASP A 126 -0.42 13.92 -8.97
CA ASP A 126 -0.87 14.57 -10.21
C ASP A 126 -2.27 14.13 -10.66
N VAL A 127 -2.96 13.34 -9.85
CA VAL A 127 -4.27 12.76 -10.18
C VAL A 127 -5.38 13.52 -9.48
N TRP A 128 -6.29 14.13 -10.28
CA TRP A 128 -7.40 14.90 -9.73
C TRP A 128 -8.44 14.05 -9.03
N ASP A 129 -8.74 12.88 -9.61
CA ASP A 129 -9.70 11.91 -9.07
C ASP A 129 -9.43 10.53 -9.66
N SER A 130 -9.84 9.46 -8.97
CA SER A 130 -9.58 8.08 -9.38
C SER A 130 -10.66 7.14 -8.89
N GLU A 131 -10.99 6.15 -9.72
CA GLU A 131 -11.84 5.01 -9.36
C GLU A 131 -11.02 3.74 -9.04
N LEU A 132 -9.68 3.87 -8.97
CA LEU A 132 -8.81 2.75 -8.60
C LEU A 132 -8.95 2.41 -7.12
N PRO A 133 -8.90 1.14 -6.74
CA PRO A 133 -8.83 0.73 -5.33
C PRO A 133 -7.49 1.15 -4.71
N ARG A 134 -7.39 1.05 -3.39
CA ARG A 134 -6.11 1.23 -2.70
C ARG A 134 -5.15 0.08 -2.99
N MET A 135 -5.67 -1.15 -3.01
CA MET A 135 -4.86 -2.34 -3.27
C MET A 135 -5.74 -3.50 -3.74
N GLU A 136 -5.19 -4.30 -4.63
CA GLU A 136 -5.72 -5.62 -4.99
C GLU A 136 -4.63 -6.67 -4.90
N ILE A 137 -4.97 -7.87 -4.45
CA ILE A 137 -4.08 -9.05 -4.45
C ILE A 137 -4.76 -10.17 -5.24
N TYR A 138 -4.04 -10.69 -6.22
CA TYR A 138 -4.52 -11.71 -7.15
C TYR A 138 -3.91 -13.07 -6.83
N GLY A 139 -4.76 -14.02 -6.49
CA GLY A 139 -4.38 -15.42 -6.31
C GLY A 139 -5.08 -16.33 -7.34
N THR A 140 -4.64 -17.57 -7.42
CA THR A 140 -5.25 -18.56 -8.32
C THR A 140 -6.66 -18.97 -7.90
N GLU A 141 -7.02 -18.77 -6.63
CA GLU A 141 -8.30 -19.16 -6.04
C GLU A 141 -9.13 -17.96 -5.55
N GLY A 142 -8.71 -16.74 -5.83
CA GLY A 142 -9.47 -15.56 -5.48
C GLY A 142 -8.71 -14.25 -5.63
N THR A 143 -9.47 -13.17 -5.51
CA THR A 143 -8.95 -11.79 -5.50
C THR A 143 -9.43 -11.08 -4.27
N VAL A 144 -8.51 -10.39 -3.58
CA VAL A 144 -8.81 -9.48 -2.48
C VAL A 144 -8.75 -8.04 -2.99
N LEU A 145 -9.69 -7.23 -2.51
CA LEU A 145 -9.82 -5.81 -2.80
C LEU A 145 -9.81 -4.99 -1.51
N ILE A 146 -8.99 -3.97 -1.46
CA ILE A 146 -9.09 -2.85 -0.50
C ILE A 146 -9.68 -1.67 -1.27
N ASP A 147 -10.97 -1.42 -1.06
CA ASP A 147 -11.71 -0.38 -1.77
C ASP A 147 -11.29 1.02 -1.26
N GLU A 148 -11.10 1.95 -2.19
CA GLU A 148 -10.86 3.35 -1.87
C GLU A 148 -12.11 4.06 -1.35
N LYS A 149 -13.29 3.59 -1.73
CA LYS A 149 -14.58 4.21 -1.37
C LYS A 149 -14.93 4.09 0.10
N ASP A 150 -14.11 3.39 0.88
CA ASP A 150 -14.18 3.45 2.34
C ASP A 150 -13.54 4.76 2.84
N PRO A 151 -14.32 5.82 3.09
CA PRO A 151 -13.77 7.12 3.46
C PRO A 151 -13.15 7.12 4.87
N ILE A 152 -13.35 6.06 5.61
CA ILE A 152 -12.98 5.94 7.01
C ILE A 152 -11.60 5.30 7.17
N SER A 153 -11.22 4.39 6.26
CA SER A 153 -9.95 3.67 6.34
C SER A 153 -8.72 4.55 6.09
N GLY A 154 -8.92 5.67 5.40
CA GLY A 154 -7.82 6.55 5.01
C GLY A 154 -6.79 5.91 4.08
N PRO A 155 -5.83 6.69 3.61
CA PRO A 155 -4.85 6.21 2.62
C PRO A 155 -3.78 5.28 3.21
N ASN A 156 -3.65 5.16 4.51
CA ASN A 156 -2.60 4.39 5.18
C ASN A 156 -2.93 2.92 5.45
N LEU A 157 -4.02 2.40 4.89
CA LEU A 157 -4.38 0.98 4.82
C LEU A 157 -4.60 0.28 6.19
N PHE A 158 -4.83 1.02 7.26
CA PHE A 158 -4.80 0.48 8.62
C PHE A 158 -5.96 -0.48 8.92
N GLY A 159 -7.18 -0.06 8.67
CA GLY A 159 -8.38 -0.82 8.99
C GLY A 159 -9.41 -0.80 7.86
N GLY A 160 -10.61 -1.31 8.14
CA GLY A 160 -11.73 -1.38 7.21
C GLY A 160 -12.05 -2.80 6.74
N ASP A 161 -13.01 -2.91 5.85
CA ASP A 161 -13.46 -4.19 5.32
C ASP A 161 -12.46 -4.82 4.35
N THR A 162 -12.34 -6.14 4.43
CA THR A 162 -11.66 -6.96 3.42
C THR A 162 -12.70 -7.50 2.47
N LEU A 163 -12.57 -7.17 1.20
CA LEU A 163 -13.47 -7.67 0.14
C LEU A 163 -12.77 -8.77 -0.62
N MET A 164 -13.48 -9.88 -0.91
CA MET A 164 -12.89 -11.02 -1.62
C MET A 164 -13.89 -11.63 -2.59
N ARG A 165 -13.42 -12.00 -3.79
CA ARG A 165 -14.13 -12.88 -4.73
C ARG A 165 -13.35 -14.15 -4.98
N THR A 166 -14.07 -15.24 -5.07
CA THR A 166 -13.60 -16.58 -5.40
C THR A 166 -14.03 -16.96 -6.83
N PRO A 167 -13.51 -18.02 -7.45
CA PRO A 167 -13.83 -18.41 -8.81
C PRO A 167 -15.33 -18.62 -9.08
N ASP A 168 -16.08 -19.16 -8.11
CA ASP A 168 -17.53 -19.32 -8.19
C ASP A 168 -18.32 -18.00 -8.19
N GLN A 169 -17.69 -16.92 -7.75
CA GLN A 169 -18.25 -15.56 -7.74
C GLN A 169 -17.70 -14.71 -8.90
N TYR A 170 -16.99 -15.33 -9.83
CA TYR A 170 -16.42 -14.63 -10.97
C TYR A 170 -17.50 -14.04 -11.87
N ARG A 171 -17.51 -12.70 -11.97
CA ARG A 171 -18.60 -11.95 -12.62
C ARG A 171 -18.77 -12.19 -14.12
N TRP A 172 -17.84 -12.89 -14.76
CA TRP A 172 -17.87 -13.23 -16.17
C TRP A 172 -18.10 -14.74 -16.41
N ALA A 173 -18.26 -15.55 -15.36
CA ALA A 173 -18.40 -16.99 -15.48
C ALA A 173 -19.69 -17.42 -16.20
N ASP A 174 -20.74 -16.62 -16.08
CA ASP A 174 -22.05 -16.87 -16.71
C ASP A 174 -22.42 -15.72 -17.63
N ALA A 175 -22.39 -15.97 -18.94
CA ALA A 175 -22.69 -14.97 -19.95
C ALA A 175 -24.15 -14.50 -19.92
N GLU A 176 -25.08 -15.35 -19.48
CA GLU A 176 -26.52 -15.02 -19.40
C GLU A 176 -26.81 -14.12 -18.19
N ARG A 177 -26.06 -14.30 -17.08
CA ARG A 177 -26.18 -13.51 -15.85
C ARG A 177 -25.16 -12.38 -15.76
N ARG A 178 -24.40 -12.12 -16.80
CA ARG A 178 -23.35 -11.11 -16.82
C ARG A 178 -23.77 -9.74 -16.28
N PRO A 179 -24.94 -9.16 -16.63
CA PRO A 179 -25.35 -7.86 -16.09
C PRO A 179 -25.54 -7.87 -14.58
N GLU A 180 -26.10 -8.92 -14.01
CA GLU A 180 -26.30 -9.06 -12.57
C GLU A 180 -24.96 -9.25 -11.83
N ASN A 181 -24.11 -10.12 -12.38
CA ASN A 181 -22.80 -10.41 -11.78
C ASN A 181 -21.85 -9.21 -11.82
N VAL A 182 -21.87 -8.41 -12.89
CA VAL A 182 -21.01 -7.23 -13.03
C VAL A 182 -21.33 -6.18 -11.96
N ASN A 183 -22.62 -6.02 -11.62
CA ASN A 183 -23.08 -5.05 -10.65
C ASN A 183 -23.16 -5.61 -9.21
N ALA A 184 -22.91 -6.91 -9.03
CA ALA A 184 -22.94 -7.51 -7.70
C ALA A 184 -21.86 -6.90 -6.80
N PRO A 185 -22.21 -6.53 -5.55
CA PRO A 185 -21.23 -6.02 -4.59
C PRO A 185 -20.17 -7.07 -4.31
N TRP A 186 -18.98 -6.61 -3.94
CA TRP A 186 -17.94 -7.51 -3.47
C TRP A 186 -18.34 -8.11 -2.12
N PRO A 187 -18.23 -9.43 -1.93
CA PRO A 187 -18.46 -10.05 -0.65
C PRO A 187 -17.46 -9.55 0.41
N VAL A 188 -17.98 -9.23 1.59
CA VAL A 188 -17.17 -8.88 2.76
C VAL A 188 -16.68 -10.15 3.44
N VAL A 189 -15.38 -10.25 3.66
CA VAL A 189 -14.80 -11.28 4.53
C VAL A 189 -14.85 -10.77 5.97
N PRO A 190 -15.50 -11.48 6.89
CA PRO A 190 -15.51 -11.10 8.31
C PRO A 190 -14.08 -10.95 8.82
N ASN A 191 -13.82 -9.86 9.52
CA ASN A 191 -12.52 -9.61 10.11
C ASN A 191 -12.43 -10.29 11.48
N SER A 192 -11.42 -11.15 11.64
CA SER A 192 -11.15 -11.87 12.89
C SER A 192 -10.22 -11.11 13.85
N HIS A 193 -9.61 -10.01 13.39
CA HIS A 193 -8.63 -9.26 14.17
C HIS A 193 -9.27 -8.08 14.93
N PRO A 194 -8.95 -7.91 16.22
CA PRO A 194 -9.58 -6.91 17.07
C PRO A 194 -9.19 -5.45 16.69
N TYR A 195 -8.09 -5.26 16.00
CA TYR A 195 -7.53 -3.93 15.65
C TYR A 195 -7.97 -3.47 14.27
N ASN A 196 -9.24 -3.63 13.94
CA ASN A 196 -9.82 -3.24 12.65
C ASN A 196 -10.62 -1.94 12.71
N SER A 197 -10.36 -1.09 13.68
CA SER A 197 -11.00 0.22 13.75
C SER A 197 -10.67 1.07 12.53
N VAL A 198 -11.68 1.75 12.01
CA VAL A 198 -11.62 2.50 10.77
C VAL A 198 -11.61 4.01 10.99
N SER A 199 -11.88 4.51 12.19
CA SER A 199 -11.85 5.95 12.47
C SER A 199 -10.47 6.41 12.95
N HIS A 200 -10.10 7.65 12.65
CA HIS A 200 -8.88 8.24 13.21
C HIS A 200 -8.89 8.32 14.74
N ALA A 201 -10.08 8.41 15.35
CA ALA A 201 -10.23 8.46 16.81
C ALA A 201 -10.06 7.09 17.47
N GLU A 202 -10.40 6.04 16.74
CA GLU A 202 -10.38 4.64 17.21
C GLU A 202 -9.22 3.85 16.61
N ASN A 203 -8.50 4.45 15.67
CA ASN A 203 -7.38 3.80 15.00
C ASN A 203 -6.33 3.41 16.05
N PRO A 204 -6.05 2.12 16.29
CA PRO A 204 -5.14 1.68 17.34
C PRO A 204 -3.69 1.91 16.92
N ARG A 205 -3.33 3.18 16.71
CA ARG A 205 -1.95 3.59 16.48
C ARG A 205 -1.10 3.18 17.67
N GLY A 206 0.09 2.65 17.41
CA GLY A 206 0.97 2.16 18.44
C GLY A 206 0.96 0.64 18.60
N ILE A 207 0.24 -0.12 17.77
CA ILE A 207 0.35 -1.59 17.73
C ILE A 207 1.80 -2.02 17.56
N GLY A 208 2.56 -1.34 16.70
CA GLY A 208 3.98 -1.64 16.51
C GLY A 208 4.82 -1.41 17.78
N LEU A 209 4.46 -0.43 18.60
CA LEU A 209 5.13 -0.23 19.90
C LEU A 209 4.77 -1.35 20.88
N VAL A 210 3.51 -1.77 20.93
CA VAL A 210 3.07 -2.89 21.76
C VAL A 210 3.76 -4.19 21.31
N ASP A 211 3.82 -4.45 20.00
CA ASP A 211 4.56 -5.60 19.46
C ASP A 211 6.05 -5.55 19.82
N LEU A 212 6.66 -4.37 19.82
CA LEU A 212 8.05 -4.20 20.25
C LEU A 212 8.26 -4.58 21.73
N VAL A 213 7.34 -4.17 22.61
CA VAL A 213 7.39 -4.53 24.04
C VAL A 213 7.30 -6.05 24.22
N TYR A 214 6.31 -6.69 23.60
CA TYR A 214 6.19 -8.15 23.64
C TYR A 214 7.41 -8.85 23.02
N ALA A 215 7.95 -8.31 21.92
CA ALA A 215 9.13 -8.88 21.29
C ALA A 215 10.35 -8.87 22.25
N LEU A 216 10.51 -7.80 23.02
CA LEU A 216 11.59 -7.71 24.05
C LEU A 216 11.36 -8.70 25.20
N GLU A 217 10.12 -8.84 25.67
CA GLU A 217 9.76 -9.77 26.75
C GLU A 217 9.92 -11.23 26.35
N GLU A 218 9.56 -11.55 25.11
CA GLU A 218 9.58 -12.90 24.52
C GLU A 218 10.94 -13.27 23.89
N GLY A 219 11.87 -12.32 23.78
CA GLY A 219 13.18 -12.53 23.15
C GLY A 219 13.10 -12.81 21.63
N ARG A 220 12.09 -12.30 20.96
CA ARG A 220 11.91 -12.38 19.51
C ARG A 220 12.17 -11.06 18.79
N LYS A 221 12.25 -11.09 17.46
CA LYS A 221 12.26 -9.87 16.67
C LYS A 221 10.86 -9.21 16.66
N PRO A 222 10.79 -7.86 16.69
CA PRO A 222 9.54 -7.16 16.44
C PRO A 222 9.08 -7.38 14.98
N ARG A 223 7.78 -7.38 14.76
CA ARG A 223 7.22 -7.56 13.41
C ARG A 223 7.58 -6.39 12.50
N ALA A 224 7.53 -5.16 13.02
CA ALA A 224 8.06 -3.97 12.33
C ALA A 224 9.57 -3.85 12.58
N SER A 225 10.35 -4.75 11.98
CA SER A 225 11.80 -4.83 12.20
C SER A 225 12.58 -3.77 11.41
N GLY A 226 13.81 -3.49 11.88
CA GLY A 226 14.72 -2.59 11.17
C GLY A 226 15.14 -3.12 9.82
N GLU A 227 15.27 -4.45 9.67
CA GLU A 227 15.60 -5.10 8.40
C GLU A 227 14.50 -4.92 7.36
N MET A 228 13.22 -5.06 7.77
CA MET A 228 12.07 -4.81 6.89
C MET A 228 11.98 -3.34 6.50
N ALA A 229 12.22 -2.43 7.45
CA ALA A 229 12.23 -0.99 7.18
C ALA A 229 13.35 -0.59 6.21
N LEU A 230 14.56 -1.15 6.38
CA LEU A 230 15.67 -0.93 5.47
C LEU A 230 15.37 -1.46 4.06
N HIS A 231 14.82 -2.66 3.96
CA HIS A 231 14.41 -3.22 2.67
C HIS A 231 13.33 -2.38 2.00
N SER A 232 12.34 -1.91 2.75
CA SER A 232 11.31 -1.00 2.24
C SER A 232 11.91 0.29 1.67
N LEU A 233 12.87 0.89 2.38
CA LEU A 233 13.55 2.08 1.89
C LEU A 233 14.36 1.77 0.62
N GLU A 234 15.13 0.70 0.60
CA GLU A 234 15.93 0.33 -0.59
C GLU A 234 15.05 0.00 -1.80
N VAL A 235 13.87 -0.60 -1.60
CA VAL A 235 12.89 -0.81 -2.69
C VAL A 235 12.46 0.53 -3.29
N MET A 236 12.17 1.55 -2.47
CA MET A 236 11.81 2.88 -2.95
C MET A 236 12.98 3.57 -3.69
N GLU A 237 14.21 3.45 -3.17
CA GLU A 237 15.42 3.92 -3.86
C GLU A 237 15.61 3.21 -5.20
N CYS A 238 15.41 1.89 -5.23
CA CYS A 238 15.45 1.09 -6.46
C CYS A 238 14.39 1.53 -7.47
N ILE A 239 13.20 1.92 -7.04
CA ILE A 239 12.14 2.45 -7.90
C ILE A 239 12.63 3.73 -8.60
N LEU A 240 13.13 4.70 -7.83
CA LEU A 240 13.62 5.96 -8.40
C LEU A 240 14.86 5.75 -9.29
N LYS A 241 15.79 4.91 -8.85
CA LYS A 241 16.97 4.56 -9.66
C LYS A 241 16.55 3.92 -10.99
N SER A 242 15.63 2.95 -10.95
CA SER A 242 15.11 2.31 -12.16
C SER A 242 14.47 3.30 -13.12
N ALA A 243 13.67 4.24 -12.58
CA ALA A 243 13.02 5.25 -13.40
C ALA A 243 13.99 6.22 -14.06
N HIS A 244 15.03 6.66 -13.35
CA HIS A 244 15.97 7.65 -13.84
C HIS A 244 17.06 7.05 -14.73
N GLU A 245 17.53 5.84 -14.43
CA GLU A 245 18.58 5.16 -15.19
C GLU A 245 18.03 4.24 -16.29
N HIS A 246 16.71 4.02 -16.34
CA HIS A 246 16.03 3.14 -17.31
C HIS A 246 16.52 1.68 -17.27
N VAL A 247 16.74 1.16 -16.06
CA VAL A 247 17.23 -0.20 -15.81
C VAL A 247 16.34 -0.94 -14.82
N PHE A 248 16.42 -2.27 -14.83
CA PHE A 248 15.94 -3.04 -13.67
C PHE A 248 16.87 -2.80 -12.48
N CYS A 249 16.30 -2.65 -11.28
CA CYS A 249 17.06 -2.53 -10.05
C CYS A 249 16.71 -3.69 -9.11
N GLU A 250 17.73 -4.31 -8.51
CA GLU A 250 17.58 -5.39 -7.55
C GLU A 250 18.03 -4.89 -6.19
N PRO A 251 17.14 -4.87 -5.17
CA PRO A 251 17.53 -4.58 -3.80
C PRO A 251 18.58 -5.58 -3.32
N THR A 252 19.55 -5.11 -2.57
CA THR A 252 20.62 -5.93 -1.97
C THR A 252 20.27 -6.43 -0.58
N THR A 253 19.37 -5.72 0.10
CA THR A 253 18.85 -6.11 1.41
C THR A 253 17.76 -7.17 1.29
N THR A 254 17.50 -7.84 2.37
CA THR A 254 16.39 -8.78 2.54
C THR A 254 15.95 -8.79 4.00
N PHE A 255 14.84 -9.44 4.28
CA PHE A 255 14.33 -9.61 5.63
C PHE A 255 13.56 -10.93 5.76
N GLU A 256 13.40 -11.41 6.98
CA GLU A 256 12.50 -12.52 7.27
C GLU A 256 11.07 -11.95 7.41
N GLN A 257 10.15 -12.45 6.59
CA GLN A 257 8.76 -12.03 6.63
C GLN A 257 8.17 -12.27 8.03
N PRO A 258 7.60 -11.24 8.69
CA PRO A 258 7.09 -11.40 10.04
C PRO A 258 5.89 -12.35 10.07
N LYS A 259 5.75 -13.10 11.17
CA LYS A 259 4.53 -13.86 11.42
C LYS A 259 3.34 -12.91 11.59
N PRO A 260 2.11 -13.31 11.24
CA PRO A 260 0.93 -12.52 11.53
C PRO A 260 0.78 -12.25 13.04
N LEU A 261 -0.06 -11.27 13.40
CA LEU A 261 -0.43 -11.05 14.78
C LEU A 261 -1.25 -12.24 15.29
N ASP A 262 -0.89 -12.74 16.45
CA ASP A 262 -1.53 -13.84 17.15
C ASP A 262 -2.23 -13.39 18.44
N TRP A 263 -2.37 -12.10 18.65
CA TRP A 263 -3.08 -11.53 19.79
C TRP A 263 -4.58 -11.63 19.58
N GLN A 264 -5.28 -12.04 20.64
CA GLN A 264 -6.74 -12.07 20.72
C GLN A 264 -7.29 -10.92 21.53
#